data_437c74966211cdd5aec77e0efd9d11d1
#
_entry.id   437c74966211cdd5aec77e0efd9d11d1
#
_cell.length_a   1.000
_cell.length_b   1.000
_cell.length_c   1.000
_cell.angle_alpha   90.00
_cell.angle_beta   90.00
_cell.angle_gamma   90.00
#
_symmetry.space_group_name_H-M   'P 1'
#
loop_
_entity.id
_entity.type
_entity.pdbx_description
1 polymer ?
#
loop_
_entity_poly.entity_id
_entity_poly.type
_entity_poly.pdbx_seq_one_letter_code
_entity_poly.pdbx_strand_id
1 'polypeptide(L)'
;MVIIKQILNSFLFWGGWIIIPFIMEIVPALGSVFLLIRRNLRHKKKRKEMKIYPEISLIIPVYNSADTLYGCIKSVNDSTYPNDKIRIFLVNNKGQDNSFAVYADCQKKFPDLLMQWLNAEQGK
;
A
#
# COMPACT_ATOMS: atom_id res chain seq x y z
N MET A 1 -23.89 -41.55 -47.12
CA MET A 1 -22.87 -40.50 -47.25
C MET A 1 -23.36 -39.11 -46.82
N VAL A 2 -24.62 -38.75 -47.07
CA VAL A 2 -25.22 -37.46 -46.69
C VAL A 2 -25.35 -37.28 -45.18
N ILE A 3 -25.85 -38.28 -44.45
CA ILE A 3 -26.09 -38.28 -43.01
C ILE A 3 -24.79 -38.06 -42.23
N ILE A 4 -23.68 -38.67 -42.63
CA ILE A 4 -22.37 -38.55 -41.99
C ILE A 4 -21.82 -37.10 -42.14
N LYS A 5 -22.00 -36.50 -43.32
CA LYS A 5 -21.62 -35.08 -43.54
C LYS A 5 -22.45 -34.10 -42.69
N GLN A 6 -23.75 -34.38 -42.51
CA GLN A 6 -24.62 -33.56 -41.66
C GLN A 6 -24.19 -33.63 -40.18
N ILE A 7 -23.92 -34.83 -39.68
CA ILE A 7 -23.44 -35.03 -38.30
C ILE A 7 -22.09 -34.32 -38.10
N LEU A 8 -21.19 -34.48 -39.04
CA LEU A 8 -19.86 -33.83 -38.97
C LEU A 8 -19.96 -32.29 -38.98
N ASN A 9 -20.82 -31.74 -39.85
CA ASN A 9 -21.04 -30.27 -39.89
C ASN A 9 -21.66 -29.73 -38.60
N SER A 10 -22.64 -30.49 -38.03
CA SER A 10 -23.23 -30.10 -36.73
C SER A 10 -22.22 -30.14 -35.62
N PHE A 11 -21.34 -31.12 -35.56
CA PHE A 11 -20.26 -31.23 -34.59
C PHE A 11 -19.23 -30.07 -34.72
N LEU A 12 -18.85 -29.73 -35.94
CA LEU A 12 -17.95 -28.61 -36.20
C LEU A 12 -18.59 -27.26 -35.84
N PHE A 13 -19.87 -27.10 -36.14
CA PHE A 13 -20.60 -25.87 -35.83
C PHE A 13 -20.72 -25.65 -34.32
N TRP A 14 -21.22 -26.66 -33.59
CA TRP A 14 -21.37 -26.54 -32.12
C TRP A 14 -20.03 -26.54 -31.40
N GLY A 15 -19.03 -27.29 -31.88
CA GLY A 15 -17.69 -27.29 -31.35
C GLY A 15 -17.02 -25.92 -31.49
N GLY A 16 -17.20 -25.22 -32.64
CA GLY A 16 -16.72 -23.88 -32.84
C GLY A 16 -17.29 -22.85 -31.86
N TRP A 17 -18.60 -22.94 -31.56
CA TRP A 17 -19.28 -22.08 -30.61
C TRP A 17 -18.77 -22.23 -29.17
N ILE A 18 -18.25 -23.38 -28.80
CA ILE A 18 -17.71 -23.67 -27.48
C ILE A 18 -16.21 -23.30 -27.44
N ILE A 19 -15.46 -23.67 -28.48
CA ILE A 19 -14.00 -23.52 -28.52
C ILE A 19 -13.58 -22.05 -28.64
N ILE A 20 -14.30 -21.25 -29.43
CA ILE A 20 -13.92 -19.83 -29.64
C ILE A 20 -14.02 -19.02 -28.34
N PRO A 21 -15.15 -19.00 -27.59
CA PRO A 21 -15.20 -18.29 -26.30
C PRO A 21 -14.17 -18.81 -25.29
N PHE A 22 -13.99 -20.14 -25.25
CA PHE A 22 -13.03 -20.77 -24.36
C PHE A 22 -11.58 -20.27 -24.61
N ILE A 23 -11.17 -20.17 -25.86
CA ILE A 23 -9.85 -19.63 -26.22
C ILE A 23 -9.79 -18.12 -25.88
N MET A 24 -10.84 -17.36 -26.18
CA MET A 24 -10.86 -15.92 -25.94
C MET A 24 -10.82 -15.54 -24.45
N GLU A 25 -11.34 -16.40 -23.57
CA GLU A 25 -11.34 -16.14 -22.12
C GLU A 25 -10.11 -16.74 -21.42
N ILE A 26 -9.76 -17.97 -21.73
CA ILE A 26 -8.69 -18.67 -21.00
C ILE A 26 -7.29 -18.19 -21.39
N VAL A 27 -7.05 -17.92 -22.66
CA VAL A 27 -5.71 -17.47 -23.09
C VAL A 27 -5.30 -16.15 -22.45
N PRO A 28 -6.16 -15.09 -22.41
CA PRO A 28 -5.82 -13.85 -21.70
C PRO A 28 -5.73 -14.05 -20.17
N ALA A 29 -6.58 -14.91 -19.59
CA ALA A 29 -6.53 -15.20 -18.16
C ALA A 29 -5.20 -15.85 -17.76
N LEU A 30 -4.76 -16.87 -18.50
CA LEU A 30 -3.46 -17.52 -18.28
C LEU A 30 -2.29 -16.55 -18.47
N GLY A 31 -2.36 -15.68 -19.49
CA GLY A 31 -1.38 -14.62 -19.71
C GLY A 31 -1.28 -13.66 -18.52
N SER A 32 -2.42 -13.25 -17.98
CA SER A 32 -2.51 -12.38 -16.82
C SER A 32 -1.91 -13.02 -15.56
N VAL A 33 -2.23 -14.27 -15.30
CA VAL A 33 -1.67 -15.06 -14.18
C VAL A 33 -0.15 -15.19 -14.33
N PHE A 34 0.33 -15.51 -15.52
CA PHE A 34 1.78 -15.61 -15.79
C PHE A 34 2.50 -14.27 -15.53
N LEU A 35 1.93 -13.16 -16.00
CA LEU A 35 2.49 -11.82 -15.75
C LEU A 35 2.51 -11.47 -14.27
N LEU A 36 1.47 -11.80 -13.50
CA LEU A 36 1.40 -11.59 -12.06
C LEU A 36 2.47 -12.40 -11.32
N ILE A 37 2.64 -13.67 -11.66
CA ILE A 37 3.67 -14.53 -11.08
C ILE A 37 5.06 -13.96 -11.38
N ARG A 38 5.33 -13.60 -12.64
CA ARG A 38 6.61 -13.00 -13.05
C ARG A 38 6.89 -11.68 -12.33
N ARG A 39 5.86 -10.84 -12.16
CA ARG A 39 5.96 -9.57 -11.42
C ARG A 39 6.28 -9.81 -9.95
N ASN A 40 5.59 -10.76 -9.30
CA ASN A 40 5.81 -11.09 -7.89
C ASN A 40 7.23 -11.65 -7.65
N LEU A 41 7.72 -12.52 -8.54
CA LEU A 41 9.08 -13.04 -8.46
C LEU A 41 10.14 -11.95 -8.66
N ARG A 42 9.89 -10.98 -9.55
CA ARG A 42 10.78 -9.82 -9.75
C ARG A 42 10.81 -8.90 -8.54
N HIS A 43 9.66 -8.67 -7.89
CA HIS A 43 9.61 -7.83 -6.69
C HIS A 43 10.36 -8.44 -5.51
N LYS A 44 10.31 -9.76 -5.33
CA LYS A 44 11.12 -10.45 -4.30
C LYS A 44 12.63 -10.28 -4.52
N LYS A 45 13.08 -10.17 -5.77
CA LYS A 45 14.53 -10.07 -6.12
C LYS A 45 15.07 -8.63 -6.02
N LYS A 46 14.21 -7.61 -5.87
CA LYS A 46 14.58 -6.19 -5.87
C LYS A 46 14.46 -5.46 -4.53
N ARG A 47 14.28 -6.16 -3.42
CA ARG A 47 14.61 -5.56 -2.11
C ARG A 47 16.13 -5.50 -1.97
N LYS A 48 16.76 -4.60 -2.74
CA LYS A 48 18.10 -4.13 -2.39
C LYS A 48 17.95 -3.42 -1.04
N GLU A 49 18.64 -3.92 -0.04
CA GLU A 49 18.85 -3.15 1.19
C GLU A 49 19.35 -1.76 0.77
N MET A 50 18.64 -0.73 1.15
CA MET A 50 19.12 0.62 0.92
C MET A 50 20.39 0.80 1.75
N LYS A 51 21.51 0.94 1.10
CA LYS A 51 22.81 1.19 1.78
C LYS A 51 22.89 2.61 2.36
N ILE A 52 22.04 3.52 1.90
CA ILE A 52 21.99 4.90 2.34
C ILE A 52 20.53 5.24 2.60
N TYR A 53 20.23 5.65 3.82
CA TYR A 53 18.91 6.13 4.23
C TYR A 53 18.90 7.66 4.17
N PRO A 54 18.18 8.30 3.23
CA PRO A 54 18.03 9.75 3.20
C PRO A 54 17.26 10.24 4.44
N GLU A 55 17.47 11.48 4.85
CA GLU A 55 16.62 12.09 5.85
C GLU A 55 15.21 12.31 5.28
N ILE A 56 14.20 11.94 6.06
CA ILE A 56 12.80 12.13 5.70
C ILE A 56 12.10 13.00 6.73
N SER A 57 11.19 13.85 6.26
CA SER A 57 10.33 14.66 7.12
C SER A 57 8.89 14.18 6.98
N LEU A 58 8.28 13.81 8.10
CA LEU A 58 6.86 13.45 8.18
C LEU A 58 6.10 14.64 8.75
N ILE A 59 5.09 15.11 8.01
CA ILE A 59 4.17 16.14 8.50
C ILE A 59 2.87 15.45 8.85
N ILE A 60 2.48 15.50 10.12
CA ILE A 60 1.27 14.85 10.63
C ILE A 60 0.34 15.94 11.13
N PRO A 61 -0.77 16.21 10.44
CA PRO A 61 -1.79 17.13 10.95
C PRO A 61 -2.51 16.49 12.14
N VAL A 62 -2.63 17.25 13.22
CA VAL A 62 -3.27 16.83 14.48
C VAL A 62 -4.49 17.69 14.71
N TYR A 63 -5.65 17.06 14.85
CA TYR A 63 -6.89 17.72 15.24
C TYR A 63 -7.73 16.77 16.12
N ASN A 64 -7.83 17.08 17.40
CA ASN A 64 -8.55 16.25 18.39
C ASN A 64 -8.21 14.74 18.27
N SER A 65 -6.91 14.42 18.30
CA SER A 65 -6.39 13.09 18.01
C SER A 65 -5.70 12.43 19.20
N ALA A 66 -6.01 12.83 20.44
CA ALA A 66 -5.36 12.32 21.66
C ALA A 66 -5.35 10.79 21.71
N ASP A 67 -6.47 10.14 21.33
CA ASP A 67 -6.62 8.68 21.41
C ASP A 67 -5.77 7.91 20.40
N THR A 68 -5.46 8.51 19.24
CA THR A 68 -4.79 7.83 18.13
C THR A 68 -3.34 8.24 17.96
N LEU A 69 -2.95 9.40 18.49
CA LEU A 69 -1.64 10.00 18.28
C LEU A 69 -0.50 9.11 18.79
N TYR A 70 -0.67 8.51 19.97
CA TYR A 70 0.34 7.58 20.51
C TYR A 70 0.58 6.39 19.59
N GLY A 71 -0.49 5.77 19.09
CA GLY A 71 -0.40 4.63 18.16
C GLY A 71 0.28 5.02 16.84
N CYS A 72 -0.01 6.23 16.34
CA CYS A 72 0.62 6.77 15.14
C CYS A 72 2.13 6.94 15.33
N ILE A 73 2.56 7.62 16.39
CA ILE A 73 4.00 7.85 16.67
C ILE A 73 4.72 6.52 16.93
N LYS A 74 4.09 5.60 17.69
CA LYS A 74 4.64 4.28 17.94
C LYS A 74 4.85 3.50 16.64
N SER A 75 3.92 3.55 15.69
CA SER A 75 4.06 2.87 14.41
C SER A 75 5.22 3.40 13.57
N VAL A 76 5.54 4.69 13.68
CA VAL A 76 6.73 5.28 13.07
C VAL A 76 7.99 4.79 13.75
N ASN A 77 8.01 4.76 15.10
CA ASN A 77 9.14 4.25 15.87
C ASN A 77 9.45 2.79 15.57
N ASP A 78 8.42 1.95 15.43
CA ASP A 78 8.54 0.52 15.16
C ASP A 78 8.79 0.22 13.67
N SER A 79 8.95 1.25 12.83
CA SER A 79 9.25 1.08 11.41
C SER A 79 10.67 0.53 11.22
N THR A 80 10.91 -0.06 10.04
CA THR A 80 12.25 -0.55 9.66
C THR A 80 13.19 0.57 9.20
N TYR A 81 12.72 1.81 9.18
CA TYR A 81 13.55 2.98 8.82
C TYR A 81 14.32 3.47 10.06
N PRO A 82 15.59 3.89 9.92
CA PRO A 82 16.35 4.41 11.06
C PRO A 82 15.70 5.65 11.68
N ASN A 83 15.44 5.62 12.98
CA ASN A 83 14.73 6.70 13.68
C ASN A 83 15.49 8.03 13.67
N ASP A 84 16.82 8.00 13.69
CA ASP A 84 17.69 9.17 13.58
C ASP A 84 17.61 9.89 12.22
N LYS A 85 16.99 9.26 11.22
CA LYS A 85 16.75 9.80 9.89
C LYS A 85 15.32 10.28 9.66
N ILE A 86 14.47 10.20 10.69
CA ILE A 86 13.07 10.62 10.62
C ILE A 86 12.88 11.88 11.45
N ARG A 87 12.37 12.95 10.81
CA ARG A 87 11.91 14.17 11.51
C ARG A 87 10.40 14.23 11.44
N ILE A 88 9.72 14.31 12.57
CA ILE A 88 8.26 14.35 12.66
C ILE A 88 7.83 15.76 13.04
N PHE A 89 7.01 16.39 12.20
CA PHE A 89 6.36 17.65 12.47
C PHE A 89 4.87 17.38 12.74
N LEU A 90 4.47 17.57 14.00
CA LEU A 90 3.09 17.46 14.44
C LEU A 90 2.44 18.83 14.35
N VAL A 91 1.55 19.01 13.41
CA VAL A 91 0.94 20.32 13.13
C VAL A 91 -0.45 20.37 13.75
N ASN A 92 -0.59 21.04 14.88
CA ASN A 92 -1.86 21.24 15.55
C ASN A 92 -2.74 22.22 14.76
N ASN A 93 -3.88 21.74 14.31
CA ASN A 93 -4.88 22.53 13.59
C ASN A 93 -6.00 23.00 14.55
N LYS A 94 -5.62 23.73 15.63
CA LYS A 94 -6.54 24.24 16.67
C LYS A 94 -7.38 23.15 17.35
N GLY A 95 -6.84 21.96 17.57
CA GLY A 95 -7.44 20.94 18.44
C GLY A 95 -7.53 21.44 19.87
N GLN A 96 -8.59 21.09 20.57
CA GLN A 96 -8.85 21.49 21.96
C GLN A 96 -8.73 20.31 22.95
N ASP A 97 -8.28 19.15 22.48
CA ASP A 97 -8.10 17.94 23.26
C ASP A 97 -6.69 17.87 23.90
N ASN A 98 -6.42 16.73 24.53
CA ASN A 98 -5.17 16.47 25.25
C ASN A 98 -4.02 15.97 24.33
N SER A 99 -4.10 16.18 23.01
CA SER A 99 -3.09 15.70 22.05
C SER A 99 -1.68 16.20 22.36
N PHE A 100 -1.53 17.43 22.88
CA PHE A 100 -0.22 17.95 23.27
C PHE A 100 0.42 17.19 24.43
N ALA A 101 -0.37 16.78 25.43
CA ALA A 101 0.14 15.95 26.52
C ALA A 101 0.62 14.59 26.05
N VAL A 102 -0.15 13.96 25.13
CA VAL A 102 0.24 12.70 24.49
C VAL A 102 1.55 12.85 23.69
N TYR A 103 1.73 13.96 22.96
CA TYR A 103 2.99 14.29 22.29
C TYR A 103 4.15 14.38 23.28
N ALA A 104 3.98 15.11 24.39
CA ALA A 104 5.02 15.29 25.41
C ALA A 104 5.43 13.94 26.05
N ASP A 105 4.47 13.04 26.25
CA ASP A 105 4.74 11.70 26.75
C ASP A 105 5.46 10.82 25.72
N CYS A 106 5.09 10.94 24.44
CA CYS A 106 5.81 10.26 23.35
C CYS A 106 7.24 10.74 23.23
N GLN A 107 7.50 12.02 23.41
CA GLN A 107 8.85 12.59 23.36
C GLN A 107 9.79 12.01 24.43
N LYS A 108 9.23 11.71 25.63
CA LYS A 108 9.98 11.04 26.71
C LYS A 108 10.20 9.56 26.42
N LYS A 109 9.22 8.88 25.79
CA LYS A 109 9.26 7.44 25.53
C LYS A 109 10.12 7.05 24.32
N PHE A 110 10.19 7.93 23.33
CA PHE A 110 10.89 7.70 22.07
C PHE A 110 11.97 8.79 21.84
N PRO A 111 13.05 8.79 22.63
CA PRO A 111 14.06 9.85 22.58
C PRO A 111 14.83 9.88 21.25
N ASP A 112 14.88 8.77 20.53
CA ASP A 112 15.58 8.65 19.24
C ASP A 112 14.80 9.27 18.08
N LEU A 113 13.50 9.58 18.27
CA LEU A 113 12.68 10.26 17.26
C LEU A 113 12.78 11.77 17.41
N LEU A 114 13.17 12.45 16.34
CA LEU A 114 13.16 13.90 16.28
C LEU A 114 11.73 14.39 16.02
N MET A 115 11.04 14.82 17.09
CA MET A 115 9.67 15.30 17.01
C MET A 115 9.57 16.78 17.35
N GLN A 116 8.77 17.52 16.58
CA GLN A 116 8.49 18.93 16.81
C GLN A 116 6.98 19.18 16.73
N TRP A 117 6.46 19.91 17.74
CA TRP A 117 5.08 20.38 17.75
C TRP A 117 4.98 21.78 17.16
N LEU A 118 4.09 21.97 16.20
CA LEU A 118 3.82 23.23 15.53
C LEU A 118 2.33 23.57 15.67
N ASN A 119 2.02 24.84 15.94
CA ASN A 119 0.66 25.34 15.89
C ASN A 119 0.44 26.05 14.54
N ALA A 120 -0.53 25.61 13.78
CA ALA A 120 -0.92 26.27 12.55
C ALA A 120 -2.19 27.08 12.75
N GLU A 121 -2.32 28.17 11.98
CA GLU A 121 -3.61 28.82 11.83
C GLU A 121 -4.54 27.91 11.03
N GLN A 122 -5.82 27.92 11.39
CA GLN A 122 -6.81 27.09 10.71
C GLN A 122 -6.82 27.44 9.22
N GLY A 123 -6.47 26.48 8.37
CA GLY A 123 -6.59 26.64 6.93
C GLY A 123 -8.03 26.90 6.52
N LYS A 124 -8.21 27.74 5.50
CA LYS A 124 -9.53 27.98 4.89
C LYS A 124 -9.96 26.81 4.05
#